data_720ca13751880f57d9e306ef03a82b42
#
_entry.id   720ca13751880f57d9e306ef03a82b42
#
_cell.length_a   1.000
_cell.length_b   1.000
_cell.length_c   1.000
_cell.angle_alpha   90.00
_cell.angle_beta   90.00
_cell.angle_gamma   90.00
#
_symmetry.space_group_name_H-M   'P 1'
#
loop_
_entity.id
_entity.type
_entity.pdbx_description
1 polymer ?
#
loop_
_entity_poly.entity_id
_entity_poly.type
_entity_poly.pdbx_seq_one_letter_code
_entity_poly.pdbx_strand_id
1 'polypeptide(L)'
;MIRLVGILFMTLALVSGTASVHAAPPEQLRAEAEETARLLAKLLQAGRLVIEQNQTLIDDLHKGDKGFTPEVFERQMYEVFRQRTGIDLSAPTAKTALAVPPLARALLPALIEAGKDVVRDAQVVINQRGIGYKNFIPATFGSQAAARFSKRSHVQLKQTAIQPRNPKNEPDEYESSVLRWLSGRPNSEAYVSELTESGRTLRVVMPIYYQRECLACHGEPKGEWDISGYPKEGAREGGLAGAISVKIPLQTE
;
A
#
# COMPACT_ATOMS: atom_id res chain seq x y z
N MET A 1 -34.57 69.93 -43.88
CA MET A 1 -33.88 69.62 -42.62
C MET A 1 -34.07 68.13 -42.31
N ILE A 2 -33.10 67.28 -42.63
CA ILE A 2 -33.13 65.86 -42.39
C ILE A 2 -32.09 65.54 -41.30
N ARG A 3 -32.57 65.10 -40.14
CA ARG A 3 -31.69 64.67 -39.02
C ARG A 3 -31.28 63.21 -39.23
N LEU A 4 -29.98 62.93 -39.43
CA LEU A 4 -29.40 61.61 -39.37
C LEU A 4 -29.24 61.17 -37.89
N VAL A 5 -29.82 60.06 -37.51
CA VAL A 5 -29.60 59.37 -36.24
C VAL A 5 -28.52 58.31 -36.47
N GLY A 6 -27.35 58.54 -35.89
CA GLY A 6 -26.26 57.55 -35.90
C GLY A 6 -26.49 56.47 -34.85
N ILE A 7 -26.58 55.22 -35.29
CA ILE A 7 -26.64 54.05 -34.41
C ILE A 7 -25.20 53.58 -34.14
N LEU A 8 -24.79 53.69 -32.89
CA LEU A 8 -23.48 53.22 -32.39
C LEU A 8 -23.59 51.71 -32.08
N PHE A 9 -22.99 50.83 -32.89
CA PHE A 9 -22.85 49.40 -32.58
C PHE A 9 -21.67 49.22 -31.61
N MET A 10 -21.98 48.85 -30.38
CA MET A 10 -21.01 48.46 -29.37
C MET A 10 -20.75 46.94 -29.52
N THR A 11 -19.63 46.58 -30.12
CA THR A 11 -19.20 45.18 -30.24
C THR A 11 -18.59 44.73 -28.91
N LEU A 12 -19.29 43.86 -28.20
CA LEU A 12 -18.80 43.20 -26.97
C LEU A 12 -17.85 42.06 -27.39
N ALA A 13 -16.55 42.26 -27.23
CA ALA A 13 -15.54 41.21 -27.43
C ALA A 13 -15.57 40.26 -26.24
N LEU A 14 -16.10 39.04 -26.43
CA LEU A 14 -15.98 37.92 -25.50
C LEU A 14 -14.52 37.41 -25.54
N VAL A 15 -13.76 37.78 -24.52
CA VAL A 15 -12.43 37.18 -24.27
C VAL A 15 -12.66 35.80 -23.64
N SER A 16 -12.68 34.76 -24.45
CA SER A 16 -12.64 33.37 -23.98
C SER A 16 -11.23 33.06 -23.48
N GLY A 17 -11.03 33.24 -22.17
CA GLY A 17 -9.80 32.79 -21.51
C GLY A 17 -9.77 31.27 -21.46
N THR A 18 -9.07 30.65 -22.38
CA THR A 18 -8.69 29.22 -22.27
C THR A 18 -7.68 29.09 -21.15
N ALA A 19 -8.12 28.59 -20.00
CA ALA A 19 -7.20 28.18 -18.95
C ALA A 19 -6.33 27.03 -19.51
N SER A 20 -5.08 27.33 -19.83
CA SER A 20 -4.10 26.32 -20.19
C SER A 20 -3.85 25.43 -18.97
N VAL A 21 -4.33 24.21 -19.02
CA VAL A 21 -3.92 23.19 -18.04
C VAL A 21 -2.44 22.91 -18.30
N HIS A 22 -1.58 23.52 -17.50
CA HIS A 22 -0.15 23.23 -17.57
C HIS A 22 0.05 21.82 -16.97
N ALA A 23 0.53 20.89 -17.79
CA ALA A 23 1.03 19.61 -17.31
C ALA A 23 2.14 19.88 -16.26
N ALA A 24 2.08 19.16 -15.13
CA ALA A 24 3.10 19.30 -14.10
C ALA A 24 4.50 19.01 -14.70
N PRO A 25 5.54 19.75 -14.32
CA PRO A 25 6.90 19.44 -14.76
C PRO A 25 7.25 17.98 -14.45
N PRO A 26 8.05 17.30 -15.28
CA PRO A 26 8.39 15.88 -15.10
C PRO A 26 8.93 15.54 -13.70
N GLU A 27 9.68 16.43 -13.10
CA GLU A 27 10.23 16.26 -11.74
C GLU A 27 9.14 16.32 -10.65
N GLN A 28 8.16 17.21 -10.77
CA GLN A 28 7.03 17.29 -9.83
C GLN A 28 6.13 16.05 -9.92
N LEU A 29 5.87 15.56 -11.14
CA LEU A 29 5.11 14.34 -11.37
C LEU A 29 5.82 13.13 -10.74
N ARG A 30 7.14 13.05 -10.90
CA ARG A 30 7.97 12.01 -10.27
C ARG A 30 7.88 12.08 -8.76
N ALA A 31 8.08 13.26 -8.16
CA ALA A 31 8.02 13.44 -6.70
C ALA A 31 6.64 13.10 -6.13
N GLU A 32 5.57 13.50 -6.80
CA GLU A 32 4.20 13.15 -6.42
C GLU A 32 3.96 11.63 -6.48
N ALA A 33 4.39 10.97 -7.55
CA ALA A 33 4.24 9.53 -7.71
C ALA A 33 5.09 8.77 -6.67
N GLU A 34 6.30 9.23 -6.37
CA GLU A 34 7.18 8.64 -5.38
C GLU A 34 6.58 8.71 -3.96
N GLU A 35 6.08 9.88 -3.56
CA GLU A 35 5.41 10.01 -2.26
C GLU A 35 4.10 9.20 -2.22
N THR A 36 3.34 9.15 -3.32
CA THR A 36 2.16 8.29 -3.44
C THR A 36 2.52 6.82 -3.25
N ALA A 37 3.57 6.33 -3.90
CA ALA A 37 4.03 4.96 -3.75
C ALA A 37 4.44 4.63 -2.31
N ARG A 38 5.14 5.55 -1.65
CA ARG A 38 5.52 5.42 -0.24
C ARG A 38 4.31 5.33 0.68
N LEU A 39 3.32 6.20 0.48
CA LEU A 39 2.09 6.19 1.29
C LEU A 39 1.28 4.91 1.07
N LEU A 40 1.16 4.41 -0.17
CA LEU A 40 0.51 3.14 -0.47
C LEU A 40 1.23 1.96 0.22
N ALA A 41 2.56 1.92 0.14
CA ALA A 41 3.35 0.89 0.79
C ALA A 41 3.21 0.93 2.33
N LYS A 42 3.25 2.12 2.94
CA LYS A 42 3.04 2.32 4.38
C LYS A 42 1.62 1.94 4.82
N LEU A 43 0.61 2.23 3.98
CA LEU A 43 -0.78 1.86 4.29
C LEU A 43 -1.00 0.34 4.22
N LEU A 44 -0.44 -0.34 3.21
CA LEU A 44 -0.48 -1.80 3.16
C LEU A 44 0.23 -2.42 4.37
N GLN A 45 1.39 -1.88 4.75
CA GLN A 45 2.12 -2.33 5.94
C GLN A 45 1.32 -2.06 7.22
N ALA A 46 0.60 -0.94 7.32
CA ALA A 46 -0.27 -0.68 8.47
C ALA A 46 -1.37 -1.75 8.59
N GLY A 47 -2.02 -2.11 7.49
CA GLY A 47 -3.00 -3.20 7.49
C GLY A 47 -2.40 -4.54 7.90
N ARG A 48 -1.18 -4.88 7.46
CA ARG A 48 -0.47 -6.10 7.88
C ARG A 48 -0.19 -6.10 9.37
N LEU A 49 0.24 -4.97 9.93
CA LEU A 49 0.48 -4.83 11.37
C LEU A 49 -0.81 -4.95 12.20
N VAL A 50 -1.94 -4.47 11.70
CA VAL A 50 -3.24 -4.68 12.36
C VAL A 50 -3.57 -6.16 12.45
N ILE A 51 -3.34 -6.95 11.38
CA ILE A 51 -3.55 -8.40 11.44
C ILE A 51 -2.63 -9.04 12.48
N GLU A 52 -1.35 -8.66 12.51
CA GLU A 52 -0.37 -9.14 13.48
C GLU A 52 -0.80 -8.86 14.93
N GLN A 53 -1.19 -7.62 15.22
CA GLN A 53 -1.66 -7.20 16.55
C GLN A 53 -2.90 -7.95 17.02
N ASN A 54 -3.71 -8.44 16.09
CA ASN A 54 -4.93 -9.21 16.39
C ASN A 54 -4.73 -10.73 16.22
N GLN A 55 -3.52 -11.22 15.94
CA GLN A 55 -3.29 -12.63 15.61
C GLN A 55 -3.74 -13.57 16.74
N THR A 56 -3.45 -13.24 18.01
CA THR A 56 -3.90 -14.04 19.16
C THR A 56 -5.43 -14.12 19.24
N LEU A 57 -6.13 -13.02 18.97
CA LEU A 57 -7.59 -12.98 18.92
C LEU A 57 -8.14 -13.78 17.73
N ILE A 58 -7.53 -13.62 16.56
CA ILE A 58 -7.92 -14.33 15.34
C ILE A 58 -7.79 -15.84 15.53
N ASP A 59 -6.68 -16.30 16.13
CA ASP A 59 -6.36 -17.71 16.31
C ASP A 59 -6.95 -18.33 17.58
N ASP A 60 -7.69 -17.57 18.41
CA ASP A 60 -8.38 -18.12 19.58
C ASP A 60 -9.39 -19.19 19.14
N LEU A 61 -9.12 -20.46 19.49
CA LEU A 61 -9.93 -21.61 19.12
C LEU A 61 -11.24 -21.71 19.92
N HIS A 62 -11.33 -21.06 21.09
CA HIS A 62 -12.49 -21.13 21.98
C HIS A 62 -13.55 -20.08 21.67
N LYS A 63 -13.11 -18.92 21.15
CA LYS A 63 -13.99 -17.79 20.83
C LYS A 63 -14.58 -17.96 19.42
N GLY A 64 -15.88 -17.84 19.27
CA GLY A 64 -16.57 -17.82 17.97
C GLY A 64 -16.46 -16.44 17.32
N ASP A 65 -17.44 -15.57 17.55
CA ASP A 65 -17.35 -14.19 17.10
C ASP A 65 -16.20 -13.47 17.81
N LYS A 66 -15.22 -13.04 17.01
CA LYS A 66 -14.03 -12.33 17.50
C LYS A 66 -14.29 -10.84 17.67
N GLY A 67 -15.36 -10.30 17.10
CA GLY A 67 -15.59 -8.86 17.00
C GLY A 67 -14.54 -8.13 16.13
N PHE A 68 -13.68 -8.86 15.41
CA PHE A 68 -12.71 -8.30 14.48
C PHE A 68 -13.35 -8.12 13.10
N THR A 69 -14.18 -7.06 12.98
CA THR A 69 -14.92 -6.73 11.76
C THR A 69 -14.10 -5.86 10.78
N PRO A 70 -14.54 -5.69 9.52
CA PRO A 70 -13.92 -4.74 8.59
C PRO A 70 -13.82 -3.32 9.14
N GLU A 71 -14.80 -2.87 9.92
CA GLU A 71 -14.82 -1.53 10.52
C GLU A 71 -13.83 -1.40 11.69
N VAL A 72 -13.67 -2.47 12.47
CA VAL A 72 -12.63 -2.53 13.52
C VAL A 72 -11.25 -2.51 12.89
N PHE A 73 -11.04 -3.30 11.85
CA PHE A 73 -9.81 -3.31 11.07
C PHE A 73 -9.48 -1.93 10.50
N GLU A 74 -10.43 -1.27 9.83
CA GLU A 74 -10.25 0.07 9.24
C GLU A 74 -9.81 1.10 10.28
N ARG A 75 -10.51 1.16 11.42
CA ARG A 75 -10.19 2.08 12.51
C ARG A 75 -8.77 1.85 13.05
N GLN A 76 -8.40 0.59 13.26
CA GLN A 76 -7.05 0.25 13.72
C GLN A 76 -5.99 0.55 12.65
N MET A 77 -6.30 0.34 11.37
CA MET A 77 -5.39 0.65 10.26
C MET A 77 -5.12 2.15 10.14
N TYR A 78 -6.15 3.00 10.32
CA TYR A 78 -5.98 4.45 10.38
C TYR A 78 -5.05 4.86 11.53
N GLU A 79 -5.22 4.27 12.70
CA GLU A 79 -4.38 4.58 13.86
C GLU A 79 -2.93 4.16 13.63
N VAL A 80 -2.67 2.94 13.15
CA VAL A 80 -1.31 2.47 12.84
C VAL A 80 -0.67 3.34 11.74
N PHE A 81 -1.44 3.69 10.70
CA PHE A 81 -0.95 4.56 9.63
C PHE A 81 -0.61 5.96 10.17
N ARG A 82 -1.46 6.55 11.01
CA ARG A 82 -1.23 7.85 11.64
C ARG A 82 0.03 7.83 12.52
N GLN A 83 0.23 6.79 13.31
CA GLN A 83 1.43 6.65 14.15
C GLN A 83 2.72 6.60 13.31
N ARG A 84 2.68 5.96 12.12
CA ARG A 84 3.85 5.78 11.25
C ARG A 84 4.12 6.94 10.29
N THR A 85 3.13 7.77 10.01
CA THR A 85 3.22 8.85 9.00
C THR A 85 2.93 10.23 9.54
N GLY A 86 2.27 10.35 10.69
CA GLY A 86 1.71 11.59 11.19
C GLY A 86 0.44 12.05 10.43
N ILE A 87 -0.03 11.28 9.45
CA ILE A 87 -1.19 11.62 8.61
C ILE A 87 -2.43 10.91 9.14
N ASP A 88 -3.47 11.67 9.47
CA ASP A 88 -4.76 11.15 9.88
C ASP A 88 -5.70 11.03 8.67
N LEU A 89 -6.01 9.79 8.28
CA LEU A 89 -6.94 9.49 7.19
C LEU A 89 -8.39 9.38 7.66
N SER A 90 -8.65 9.24 8.98
CA SER A 90 -9.99 9.09 9.53
C SER A 90 -10.77 10.42 9.55
N ALA A 91 -10.06 11.52 9.67
CA ALA A 91 -10.62 12.88 9.71
C ALA A 91 -9.81 13.80 8.80
N PRO A 92 -10.06 13.79 7.47
CA PRO A 92 -9.30 14.60 6.54
C PRO A 92 -9.54 16.09 6.83
N THR A 93 -8.49 16.75 7.27
CA THR A 93 -8.44 18.19 7.50
C THR A 93 -7.75 18.90 6.34
N ALA A 94 -7.81 20.23 6.29
CA ALA A 94 -7.01 21.00 5.33
C ALA A 94 -5.51 20.68 5.43
N LYS A 95 -4.99 20.42 6.64
CA LYS A 95 -3.60 20.00 6.87
C LYS A 95 -3.32 18.63 6.26
N THR A 96 -4.21 17.66 6.44
CA THR A 96 -4.11 16.34 5.82
C THR A 96 -4.15 16.44 4.30
N ALA A 97 -5.04 17.26 3.76
CA ALA A 97 -5.15 17.48 2.32
C ALA A 97 -3.88 18.09 1.69
N LEU A 98 -3.14 18.89 2.45
CA LEU A 98 -1.83 19.42 2.00
C LEU A 98 -0.71 18.39 2.11
N ALA A 99 -0.77 17.51 3.11
CA ALA A 99 0.26 16.49 3.35
C ALA A 99 0.17 15.27 2.41
N VAL A 100 -0.98 15.05 1.77
CA VAL A 100 -1.23 13.89 0.90
C VAL A 100 -1.30 14.35 -0.55
N PRO A 101 -0.42 13.87 -1.45
CA PRO A 101 -0.45 14.21 -2.86
C PRO A 101 -1.80 13.90 -3.53
N PRO A 102 -2.20 14.64 -4.58
CA PRO A 102 -3.47 14.41 -5.28
C PRO A 102 -3.67 12.96 -5.73
N LEU A 103 -2.64 12.35 -6.32
CA LEU A 103 -2.68 10.95 -6.74
C LEU A 103 -2.89 10.00 -5.56
N ALA A 104 -2.21 10.22 -4.43
CA ALA A 104 -2.41 9.41 -3.23
C ALA A 104 -3.82 9.57 -2.66
N ARG A 105 -4.39 10.78 -2.67
CA ARG A 105 -5.78 11.01 -2.23
C ARG A 105 -6.80 10.22 -3.03
N ALA A 106 -6.54 9.99 -4.32
CA ALA A 106 -7.40 9.17 -5.16
C ALA A 106 -7.23 7.66 -4.89
N LEU A 107 -6.03 7.21 -4.52
CA LEU A 107 -5.67 5.80 -4.43
C LEU A 107 -5.79 5.20 -3.03
N LEU A 108 -5.49 5.95 -1.96
CA LEU A 108 -5.53 5.44 -0.59
C LEU A 108 -6.90 4.87 -0.19
N PRO A 109 -8.05 5.50 -0.52
CA PRO A 109 -9.37 4.93 -0.24
C PRO A 109 -9.58 3.57 -0.90
N ALA A 110 -9.12 3.39 -2.13
CA ALA A 110 -9.24 2.12 -2.84
C ALA A 110 -8.45 0.98 -2.15
N LEU A 111 -7.28 1.28 -1.57
CA LEU A 111 -6.50 0.32 -0.82
C LEU A 111 -7.16 -0.01 0.54
N ILE A 112 -7.75 0.98 1.21
CA ILE A 112 -8.51 0.77 2.44
C ILE A 112 -9.68 -0.19 2.19
N GLU A 113 -10.49 0.08 1.17
CA GLU A 113 -11.62 -0.79 0.81
C GLU A 113 -11.14 -2.19 0.38
N ALA A 114 -10.01 -2.30 -0.33
CA ALA A 114 -9.42 -3.61 -0.65
C ALA A 114 -9.04 -4.39 0.61
N GLY A 115 -8.50 -3.74 1.63
CA GLY A 115 -8.19 -4.34 2.92
C GLY A 115 -9.45 -4.77 3.69
N LYS A 116 -10.47 -3.92 3.74
CA LYS A 116 -11.78 -4.23 4.36
C LYS A 116 -12.44 -5.45 3.70
N ASP A 117 -12.40 -5.52 2.38
CA ASP A 117 -12.96 -6.68 1.65
C ASP A 117 -12.21 -7.97 1.99
N VAL A 118 -10.89 -7.93 2.16
CA VAL A 118 -10.13 -9.10 2.60
C VAL A 118 -10.58 -9.57 3.98
N VAL A 119 -10.76 -8.65 4.93
CA VAL A 119 -11.24 -8.98 6.28
C VAL A 119 -12.69 -9.45 6.26
N ARG A 120 -13.55 -8.87 5.41
CA ARG A 120 -14.96 -9.28 5.23
C ARG A 120 -15.05 -10.72 4.75
N ASP A 121 -14.31 -11.08 3.73
CA ASP A 121 -14.32 -12.44 3.18
C ASP A 121 -13.70 -13.45 4.14
N ALA A 122 -12.77 -13.02 4.98
CA ALA A 122 -12.13 -13.87 5.98
C ALA A 122 -13.00 -14.12 7.24
N GLN A 123 -14.17 -13.44 7.42
CA GLN A 123 -14.99 -13.55 8.64
C GLN A 123 -15.37 -14.98 8.98
N VAL A 124 -15.67 -15.82 7.98
CA VAL A 124 -16.01 -17.23 8.19
C VAL A 124 -14.86 -17.97 8.85
N VAL A 125 -13.63 -17.75 8.37
CA VAL A 125 -12.42 -18.40 8.90
C VAL A 125 -12.03 -17.79 10.25
N ILE A 126 -12.03 -16.46 10.38
CA ILE A 126 -11.68 -15.73 11.60
C ILE A 126 -12.56 -16.20 12.77
N ASN A 127 -13.88 -16.31 12.55
CA ASN A 127 -14.85 -16.61 13.59
C ASN A 127 -15.06 -18.12 13.84
N GLN A 128 -14.35 -18.99 13.13
CA GLN A 128 -14.46 -20.43 13.29
C GLN A 128 -13.89 -20.88 14.64
N ARG A 129 -14.67 -21.67 15.40
CA ARG A 129 -14.22 -22.33 16.64
C ARG A 129 -13.46 -23.62 16.35
N GLY A 130 -12.68 -24.09 17.30
CA GLY A 130 -11.98 -25.39 17.24
C GLY A 130 -10.73 -25.39 16.38
N ILE A 131 -10.42 -24.31 15.66
CA ILE A 131 -9.22 -24.15 14.86
C ILE A 131 -8.37 -23.03 15.43
N GLY A 132 -7.17 -23.35 15.91
CA GLY A 132 -6.22 -22.37 16.43
C GLY A 132 -5.56 -21.57 15.30
N TYR A 133 -4.76 -22.23 14.48
CA TYR A 133 -4.11 -21.55 13.35
C TYR A 133 -5.06 -21.48 12.14
N LYS A 134 -5.41 -20.25 11.73
CA LYS A 134 -6.40 -19.98 10.67
C LYS A 134 -5.79 -19.58 9.33
N ASN A 135 -4.48 -19.51 9.24
CA ASN A 135 -3.76 -19.03 8.04
C ASN A 135 -4.18 -17.62 7.57
N PHE A 136 -4.90 -16.87 8.41
CA PHE A 136 -5.19 -15.45 8.19
C PHE A 136 -4.14 -14.61 8.90
N ILE A 137 -2.97 -14.53 8.29
CA ILE A 137 -1.75 -13.91 8.80
C ILE A 137 -1.40 -12.63 8.01
N PRO A 138 -0.48 -11.79 8.50
CA PRO A 138 -0.07 -10.55 7.81
C PRO A 138 0.32 -10.75 6.34
N ALA A 139 0.99 -11.85 6.01
CA ALA A 139 1.40 -12.17 4.64
C ALA A 139 0.21 -12.51 3.74
N THR A 140 -0.75 -13.31 4.23
CA THR A 140 -1.98 -13.66 3.52
C THR A 140 -2.82 -12.42 3.24
N PHE A 141 -3.05 -11.59 4.28
CA PHE A 141 -3.74 -10.31 4.14
C PHE A 141 -3.06 -9.40 3.11
N GLY A 142 -1.75 -9.18 3.25
CA GLY A 142 -0.99 -8.27 2.38
C GLY A 142 -1.05 -8.66 0.91
N SER A 143 -0.89 -9.96 0.59
CA SER A 143 -1.01 -10.45 -0.79
C SER A 143 -2.40 -10.26 -1.36
N GLN A 144 -3.45 -10.53 -0.59
CA GLN A 144 -4.84 -10.40 -1.05
C GLN A 144 -5.26 -8.94 -1.22
N ALA A 145 -4.91 -8.06 -0.26
CA ALA A 145 -5.24 -6.65 -0.31
C ALA A 145 -4.52 -5.96 -1.48
N ALA A 146 -3.23 -6.23 -1.66
CA ALA A 146 -2.45 -5.70 -2.79
C ALA A 146 -3.00 -6.15 -4.14
N ALA A 147 -3.36 -7.43 -4.29
CA ALA A 147 -3.95 -7.96 -5.52
C ALA A 147 -5.32 -7.34 -5.85
N ARG A 148 -6.18 -7.12 -4.84
CA ARG A 148 -7.49 -6.47 -5.02
C ARG A 148 -7.34 -4.99 -5.40
N PHE A 149 -6.43 -4.30 -4.73
CA PHE A 149 -6.12 -2.91 -5.05
C PHE A 149 -5.62 -2.78 -6.49
N SER A 150 -4.65 -3.60 -6.91
CA SER A 150 -4.08 -3.56 -8.26
C SER A 150 -5.10 -3.88 -9.36
N LYS A 151 -6.15 -4.65 -9.06
CA LYS A 151 -7.26 -4.89 -9.99
C LYS A 151 -8.22 -3.69 -10.13
N ARG A 152 -8.25 -2.80 -9.14
CA ARG A 152 -9.15 -1.64 -9.08
C ARG A 152 -8.48 -0.34 -9.50
N SER A 153 -7.18 -0.37 -9.67
CA SER A 153 -6.39 0.81 -10.02
C SER A 153 -5.43 0.49 -11.17
N HIS A 154 -4.85 1.52 -11.77
CA HIS A 154 -3.76 1.39 -12.74
C HIS A 154 -2.38 1.22 -12.09
N VAL A 155 -2.33 1.25 -10.74
CA VAL A 155 -1.11 1.08 -9.94
C VAL A 155 -0.97 -0.37 -9.52
N GLN A 156 0.20 -0.95 -9.73
CA GLN A 156 0.50 -2.29 -9.24
C GLN A 156 1.11 -2.20 -7.83
N LEU A 157 0.52 -2.94 -6.92
CA LEU A 157 0.99 -3.08 -5.54
C LEU A 157 1.18 -4.56 -5.25
N LYS A 158 2.32 -4.92 -4.67
CA LYS A 158 2.69 -6.32 -4.40
C LYS A 158 3.57 -6.39 -3.16
N GLN A 159 3.39 -7.40 -2.34
CA GLN A 159 4.46 -7.82 -1.43
C GLN A 159 5.30 -8.93 -2.09
N THR A 160 6.60 -8.92 -1.85
CA THR A 160 7.54 -9.83 -2.49
C THR A 160 8.68 -10.19 -1.52
N ALA A 161 9.38 -11.29 -1.80
CA ALA A 161 10.56 -11.72 -1.06
C ALA A 161 11.51 -12.49 -1.99
N ILE A 162 12.76 -12.71 -1.58
CA ILE A 162 13.72 -13.44 -2.41
C ILE A 162 13.25 -14.89 -2.65
N GLN A 163 12.71 -15.52 -1.62
CA GLN A 163 12.14 -16.88 -1.68
C GLN A 163 10.79 -16.90 -0.96
N PRO A 164 9.72 -16.43 -1.61
CA PRO A 164 8.42 -16.38 -0.96
C PRO A 164 7.79 -17.76 -0.87
N ARG A 165 7.13 -18.06 0.25
CA ARG A 165 6.32 -19.28 0.42
C ARG A 165 5.10 -19.31 -0.51
N ASN A 166 4.56 -18.15 -0.85
CA ASN A 166 3.47 -18.01 -1.81
C ASN A 166 4.04 -17.63 -3.18
N PRO A 167 3.90 -18.49 -4.23
CA PRO A 167 4.42 -18.20 -5.57
C PRO A 167 3.90 -16.90 -6.19
N LYS A 168 2.72 -16.42 -5.79
CA LYS A 168 2.18 -15.12 -6.26
C LYS A 168 3.01 -13.92 -5.81
N ASN A 169 3.88 -14.11 -4.82
CA ASN A 169 4.79 -13.10 -4.28
C ASN A 169 6.21 -13.22 -4.87
N GLU A 170 6.45 -14.07 -5.87
CA GLU A 170 7.75 -14.17 -6.53
C GLU A 170 8.19 -12.82 -7.09
N PRO A 171 9.45 -12.41 -6.86
CA PRO A 171 9.97 -11.15 -7.34
C PRO A 171 10.19 -11.19 -8.85
N ASP A 172 9.91 -10.08 -9.53
CA ASP A 172 10.40 -9.87 -10.88
C ASP A 172 11.92 -9.58 -10.88
N GLU A 173 12.51 -9.38 -12.04
CA GLU A 173 13.96 -9.16 -12.17
C GLU A 173 14.42 -7.90 -11.41
N TYR A 174 13.67 -6.82 -11.49
CA TYR A 174 13.96 -5.57 -10.77
C TYR A 174 13.84 -5.79 -9.24
N GLU A 175 12.73 -6.36 -8.79
CA GLU A 175 12.50 -6.66 -7.37
C GLU A 175 13.59 -7.59 -6.82
N SER A 176 13.99 -8.61 -7.59
CA SER A 176 15.08 -9.53 -7.23
C SER A 176 16.41 -8.82 -7.03
N SER A 177 16.71 -7.86 -7.91
CA SER A 177 17.94 -7.07 -7.84
C SER A 177 17.94 -6.16 -6.60
N VAL A 178 16.81 -5.47 -6.35
CA VAL A 178 16.67 -4.60 -5.18
C VAL A 178 16.69 -5.40 -3.88
N LEU A 179 16.01 -6.55 -3.81
CA LEU A 179 16.01 -7.40 -2.62
C LEU A 179 17.41 -7.94 -2.29
N ARG A 180 18.18 -8.38 -3.29
CA ARG A 180 19.58 -8.79 -3.10
C ARG A 180 20.44 -7.63 -2.59
N TRP A 181 20.25 -6.42 -3.14
CA TRP A 181 20.97 -5.24 -2.69
C TRP A 181 20.62 -4.88 -1.24
N LEU A 182 19.33 -4.96 -0.84
CA LEU A 182 18.87 -4.70 0.52
C LEU A 182 19.37 -5.75 1.52
N SER A 183 19.48 -7.03 1.13
CA SER A 183 19.88 -8.12 2.02
C SER A 183 21.31 -7.98 2.56
N GLY A 184 22.18 -7.25 1.86
CA GLY A 184 23.55 -6.97 2.28
C GLY A 184 23.70 -5.70 3.11
N ARG A 185 22.59 -5.05 3.54
CA ARG A 185 22.62 -3.75 4.21
C ARG A 185 21.98 -3.80 5.60
N PRO A 186 22.37 -2.90 6.51
CA PRO A 186 21.69 -2.75 7.77
C PRO A 186 20.21 -2.43 7.59
N ASN A 187 19.39 -2.85 8.55
CA ASN A 187 17.98 -2.48 8.61
C ASN A 187 17.84 -0.95 8.55
N SER A 188 17.10 -0.45 7.57
CA SER A 188 16.75 0.96 7.45
C SER A 188 15.34 1.07 6.87
N GLU A 189 14.64 2.14 7.21
CA GLU A 189 13.35 2.48 6.58
C GLU A 189 13.51 3.08 5.17
N ALA A 190 14.73 3.11 4.64
CA ALA A 190 15.00 3.61 3.30
C ALA A 190 14.29 2.75 2.25
N TYR A 191 13.68 3.38 1.29
CA TYR A 191 13.10 2.75 0.12
C TYR A 191 14.03 2.94 -1.09
N VAL A 192 13.89 2.08 -2.08
CA VAL A 192 14.54 2.23 -3.38
C VAL A 192 13.52 2.76 -4.38
N SER A 193 13.87 3.82 -5.09
CA SER A 193 13.02 4.46 -6.10
C SER A 193 13.78 4.60 -7.41
N GLU A 194 13.18 4.14 -8.52
CA GLU A 194 13.79 4.17 -9.84
C GLU A 194 12.74 4.40 -10.93
N LEU A 195 13.12 5.17 -11.94
CA LEU A 195 12.37 5.29 -13.19
C LEU A 195 12.81 4.18 -14.16
N THR A 196 11.86 3.39 -14.60
CA THR A 196 12.06 2.29 -15.56
C THR A 196 11.28 2.56 -16.85
N GLU A 197 11.43 1.67 -17.83
CA GLU A 197 10.71 1.76 -19.11
C GLU A 197 10.89 3.14 -19.80
N SER A 198 12.16 3.60 -19.86
CA SER A 198 12.53 4.91 -20.44
C SER A 198 11.85 6.10 -19.74
N GLY A 199 11.69 6.03 -18.43
CA GLY A 199 11.13 7.11 -17.62
C GLY A 199 9.60 7.11 -17.53
N ARG A 200 8.91 6.13 -18.14
CA ARG A 200 7.44 6.07 -18.15
C ARG A 200 6.83 5.38 -16.94
N THR A 201 7.64 4.73 -16.13
CA THR A 201 7.16 3.98 -14.97
C THR A 201 8.05 4.25 -13.77
N LEU A 202 7.44 4.62 -12.66
CA LEU A 202 8.11 4.70 -11.38
C LEU A 202 7.97 3.37 -10.64
N ARG A 203 9.11 2.86 -10.15
CA ARG A 203 9.16 1.70 -9.27
C ARG A 203 9.66 2.13 -7.90
N VAL A 204 8.92 1.75 -6.84
CA VAL A 204 9.33 1.98 -5.46
C VAL A 204 9.28 0.67 -4.70
N VAL A 205 10.36 0.31 -4.02
CA VAL A 205 10.45 -0.90 -3.19
C VAL A 205 10.77 -0.49 -1.77
N MET A 206 9.87 -0.77 -0.84
CA MET A 206 10.00 -0.51 0.59
C MET A 206 10.30 -1.82 1.32
N PRO A 207 11.44 -1.95 2.03
CA PRO A 207 11.79 -3.19 2.71
C PRO A 207 10.86 -3.48 3.88
N ILE A 208 10.69 -4.77 4.17
CA ILE A 208 10.04 -5.32 5.34
C ILE A 208 11.09 -6.14 6.08
N TYR A 209 11.20 -5.93 7.40
CA TYR A 209 12.12 -6.67 8.24
C TYR A 209 11.37 -7.55 9.22
N TYR A 210 11.97 -8.70 9.55
CA TYR A 210 11.43 -9.60 10.56
C TYR A 210 11.35 -8.92 11.92
N GLN A 211 10.18 -8.94 12.51
CA GLN A 211 9.96 -8.60 13.92
C GLN A 211 10.02 -9.88 14.74
N ARG A 212 10.08 -9.76 16.06
CA ARG A 212 10.16 -10.90 16.98
C ARG A 212 9.00 -11.90 16.75
N GLU A 213 7.81 -11.40 16.50
CA GLU A 213 6.59 -12.18 16.28
C GLU A 213 6.67 -13.05 15.03
N CYS A 214 7.42 -12.61 14.01
CA CYS A 214 7.63 -13.35 12.78
C CYS A 214 8.44 -14.65 12.99
N LEU A 215 9.30 -14.66 14.03
CA LEU A 215 10.26 -15.74 14.24
C LEU A 215 9.61 -17.04 14.73
N ALA A 216 8.37 -17.00 15.21
CA ALA A 216 7.63 -18.21 15.52
C ALA A 216 7.51 -19.16 14.28
N CYS A 217 7.34 -18.57 13.10
CA CYS A 217 7.23 -19.30 11.85
C CYS A 217 8.49 -19.24 10.98
N HIS A 218 9.32 -18.21 11.11
CA HIS A 218 10.46 -17.97 10.22
C HIS A 218 11.82 -18.11 10.90
N GLY A 219 11.86 -18.22 12.23
CA GLY A 219 13.10 -18.19 13.04
C GLY A 219 13.88 -19.50 13.05
N GLU A 220 14.59 -19.72 14.16
CA GLU A 220 15.39 -20.92 14.43
C GLU A 220 14.55 -22.00 15.14
N PRO A 221 14.93 -23.29 15.04
CA PRO A 221 16.01 -23.81 14.20
C PRO A 221 15.58 -23.92 12.72
N LYS A 222 16.49 -23.56 11.82
CA LYS A 222 16.26 -23.64 10.38
C LYS A 222 15.89 -25.07 9.97
N GLY A 223 14.86 -25.21 9.13
CA GLY A 223 14.39 -26.49 8.61
C GLY A 223 13.36 -27.20 9.50
N GLU A 224 13.13 -26.73 10.73
CA GLU A 224 12.01 -27.20 11.56
C GLU A 224 10.67 -26.77 10.94
N TRP A 225 9.69 -27.68 10.93
CA TRP A 225 8.35 -27.36 10.43
C TRP A 225 7.61 -26.41 11.38
N ASP A 226 7.11 -25.33 10.83
CA ASP A 226 6.26 -24.41 11.57
C ASP A 226 4.78 -24.82 11.56
N ILE A 227 3.94 -24.06 12.28
CA ILE A 227 2.50 -24.31 12.37
C ILE A 227 1.77 -24.18 11.02
N SER A 228 2.35 -23.51 10.03
CA SER A 228 1.78 -23.33 8.70
C SER A 228 2.16 -24.45 7.71
N GLY A 229 2.97 -25.41 8.16
CA GLY A 229 3.42 -26.53 7.34
C GLY A 229 4.55 -26.17 6.37
N TYR A 230 5.38 -25.18 6.71
CA TYR A 230 6.59 -24.83 5.98
C TYR A 230 7.82 -24.97 6.87
N PRO A 231 8.99 -25.32 6.29
CA PRO A 231 10.24 -25.30 7.04
C PRO A 231 10.65 -23.87 7.35
N LYS A 232 11.05 -23.62 8.59
CA LYS A 232 11.61 -22.33 9.04
C LYS A 232 12.86 -21.99 8.24
N GLU A 233 13.01 -20.73 7.86
CA GLU A 233 14.14 -20.24 7.08
C GLU A 233 15.39 -19.95 7.93
N GLY A 234 15.27 -19.92 9.27
CA GLY A 234 16.34 -19.52 10.19
C GLY A 234 16.53 -18.01 10.24
N ALA A 235 15.42 -17.28 10.08
CA ALA A 235 15.42 -15.82 10.12
C ALA A 235 15.78 -15.28 11.52
N ARG A 236 16.28 -14.04 11.53
CA ARG A 236 16.59 -13.29 12.75
C ARG A 236 15.86 -11.97 12.77
N GLU A 237 15.55 -11.47 13.97
CA GLU A 237 14.97 -10.16 14.15
C GLU A 237 15.82 -9.08 13.45
N GLY A 238 15.18 -8.16 12.73
CA GLY A 238 15.85 -7.14 11.93
C GLY A 238 16.41 -7.62 10.59
N GLY A 239 16.37 -8.94 10.29
CA GLY A 239 16.73 -9.46 8.98
C GLY A 239 15.68 -9.07 7.91
N LEU A 240 16.08 -8.99 6.65
CA LEU A 240 15.17 -8.68 5.55
C LEU A 240 14.16 -9.83 5.35
N ALA A 241 12.88 -9.54 5.56
CA ALA A 241 11.79 -10.49 5.35
C ALA A 241 11.24 -10.43 3.91
N GLY A 242 11.40 -9.30 3.25
CA GLY A 242 10.88 -9.04 1.92
C GLY A 242 10.70 -7.54 1.68
N ALA A 243 9.77 -7.20 0.80
CA ALA A 243 9.45 -5.80 0.51
C ALA A 243 7.99 -5.63 0.05
N ILE A 244 7.51 -4.40 0.11
CA ILE A 244 6.32 -3.94 -0.62
C ILE A 244 6.83 -3.19 -1.85
N SER A 245 6.42 -3.66 -3.02
CA SER A 245 6.75 -3.10 -4.33
C SER A 245 5.55 -2.36 -4.89
N VAL A 246 5.77 -1.15 -5.37
CA VAL A 246 4.77 -0.30 -6.03
C VAL A 246 5.27 0.08 -7.41
N LYS A 247 4.41 -0.07 -8.43
CA LYS A 247 4.69 0.32 -9.81
C LYS A 247 3.61 1.30 -10.27
N ILE A 248 4.01 2.54 -10.56
CA ILE A 248 3.12 3.63 -11.01
C ILE A 248 3.48 4.01 -12.44
N PRO A 249 2.58 3.82 -13.42
CA PRO A 249 2.75 4.37 -14.76
C PRO A 249 2.73 5.91 -14.69
N LEU A 250 3.75 6.55 -15.23
CA LEU A 250 3.80 7.99 -15.40
C LEU A 250 3.33 8.28 -16.83
N GLN A 251 2.03 8.58 -16.99
CA GLN A 251 1.54 9.03 -18.30
C GLN A 251 1.96 10.48 -18.49
N THR A 252 2.83 10.71 -19.45
CA THR A 252 2.97 12.01 -20.11
C THR A 252 2.03 11.96 -21.29
N GLU A 253 0.89 12.64 -21.20
CA GLU A 253 0.06 12.93 -22.39
C GLU A 253 0.85 13.78 -23.40
#